data_12122b885eb19482924e4aa25190fc13
#
_entry.id   12122b885eb19482924e4aa25190fc13
#
_cell.length_a   1.000
_cell.length_b   1.000
_cell.length_c   1.000
_cell.angle_alpha   90.00
_cell.angle_beta   90.00
_cell.angle_gamma   90.00
#
_symmetry.space_group_name_H-M   'P 1'
#
loop_
_entity.id
_entity.type
_entity.pdbx_description
1 polymer ?
#
loop_
_entity_poly.entity_id
_entity_poly.type
_entity_poly.pdbx_seq_one_letter_code
_entity_poly.pdbx_strand_id
1 'polypeptide(L)'
;MGKLVYSKTMANNLRKVVKKHIKTLIQDPEHMVAKAAVAALDLDNPTLQEFDDTFTKIAGGPAPHFPFPDATAYYIWASSHNIAQHIRVPFLTINSGDDPVVSSVPMDGGGNGLVVMELTKGGGHIGWFQASPGHVNRWTTKPVLEWLRLMGRDVVHDPKPRGRPLFVGEDGFLREEGKDNLGCKETECGGLVEGNVGKGNALQPVIDLVYLQLFQKGMRLQ
;
A
#
# COMPACT_ATOMS: atom_id res chain seq x y z
N MET A 1 12.67 0.76 22.65
CA MET A 1 13.95 0.85 21.91
C MET A 1 13.79 0.49 20.42
N GLY A 2 13.09 -0.58 20.05
CA GLY A 2 12.91 -1.01 18.64
C GLY A 2 12.26 0.02 17.70
N LYS A 3 11.18 0.69 18.13
CA LYS A 3 10.48 1.72 17.33
C LYS A 3 11.40 2.86 16.87
N LEU A 4 12.24 3.36 17.75
CA LEU A 4 13.16 4.46 17.44
C LEU A 4 14.24 4.03 16.43
N VAL A 5 14.81 2.84 16.60
CA VAL A 5 15.82 2.31 15.66
C VAL A 5 15.22 2.11 14.28
N TYR A 6 14.00 1.56 14.21
CA TYR A 6 13.29 1.34 12.96
C TYR A 6 12.98 2.67 12.26
N SER A 7 12.45 3.65 13.00
CA SER A 7 12.15 4.99 12.50
C SER A 7 13.37 5.67 11.88
N LYS A 8 14.52 5.65 12.58
CA LYS A 8 15.78 6.20 12.07
C LYS A 8 16.29 5.47 10.82
N THR A 9 16.17 4.15 10.80
CA THR A 9 16.57 3.35 9.62
C THR A 9 15.74 3.72 8.40
N MET A 10 14.41 3.87 8.55
CA MET A 10 13.53 4.30 7.47
C MET A 10 13.89 5.70 6.98
N ALA A 11 14.04 6.67 7.87
CA ALA A 11 14.42 8.03 7.51
C ALA A 11 15.75 8.08 6.75
N ASN A 12 16.75 7.34 7.20
CA ASN A 12 18.04 7.26 6.51
C ASN A 12 17.94 6.60 5.13
N ASN A 13 17.04 5.63 4.94
CA ASN A 13 16.79 5.07 3.61
C ASN A 13 16.10 6.08 2.69
N LEU A 14 15.11 6.84 3.18
CA LEU A 14 14.47 7.91 2.43
C LEU A 14 15.47 9.01 2.05
N ARG A 15 16.37 9.39 2.95
CA ARG A 15 17.47 10.33 2.63
C ARG A 15 18.37 9.83 1.49
N LYS A 16 18.66 8.52 1.42
CA LYS A 16 19.40 7.93 0.29
C LYS A 16 18.65 8.12 -1.03
N VAL A 17 17.31 7.99 -1.01
CA VAL A 17 16.46 8.23 -2.20
C VAL A 17 16.53 9.70 -2.60
N VAL A 18 16.35 10.64 -1.66
CA VAL A 18 16.51 12.08 -1.94
C VAL A 18 17.89 12.37 -2.52
N LYS A 19 18.96 11.84 -1.92
CA LYS A 19 20.33 12.01 -2.40
C LYS A 19 20.51 11.48 -3.82
N LYS A 20 19.91 10.35 -4.16
CA LYS A 20 19.97 9.77 -5.51
C LYS A 20 19.37 10.70 -6.56
N HIS A 21 18.31 11.42 -6.21
CA HIS A 21 17.55 12.30 -7.10
C HIS A 21 17.87 13.80 -6.92
N ILE A 22 18.87 14.14 -6.11
CA ILE A 22 19.14 15.54 -5.71
C ILE A 22 19.32 16.47 -6.90
N LYS A 23 20.02 16.03 -7.95
CA LYS A 23 20.25 16.85 -9.15
C LYS A 23 18.97 17.33 -9.82
N THR A 24 17.93 16.49 -9.80
CA THR A 24 16.61 16.85 -10.34
C THR A 24 15.85 17.76 -9.38
N LEU A 25 15.92 17.46 -8.08
CA LEU A 25 15.17 18.19 -7.05
C LEU A 25 15.64 19.63 -6.86
N ILE A 26 16.93 19.93 -7.15
CA ILE A 26 17.52 21.28 -6.97
C ILE A 26 17.71 22.04 -8.28
N GLN A 27 17.03 21.66 -9.37
CA GLN A 27 17.13 22.40 -10.66
C GLN A 27 16.72 23.85 -10.52
N ASP A 28 15.74 24.14 -9.67
CA ASP A 28 15.39 25.49 -9.23
C ASP A 28 15.70 25.60 -7.72
N PRO A 29 16.83 26.21 -7.33
CA PRO A 29 17.24 26.30 -5.93
C PRO A 29 16.28 27.13 -5.05
N GLU A 30 15.51 28.06 -5.63
CA GLU A 30 14.56 28.89 -4.91
C GLU A 30 13.25 28.16 -4.64
N HIS A 31 12.97 27.09 -5.36
CA HIS A 31 11.76 26.31 -5.18
C HIS A 31 11.73 25.63 -3.81
N MET A 32 10.54 25.59 -3.18
CA MET A 32 10.37 25.03 -1.83
C MET A 32 10.83 23.57 -1.70
N VAL A 33 10.64 22.77 -2.75
CA VAL A 33 11.08 21.37 -2.78
C VAL A 33 12.60 21.26 -2.77
N ALA A 34 13.31 22.15 -3.48
CA ALA A 34 14.78 22.16 -3.48
C ALA A 34 15.33 22.48 -2.08
N LYS A 35 14.79 23.53 -1.44
CA LYS A 35 15.15 23.89 -0.06
C LYS A 35 14.88 22.75 0.93
N ALA A 36 13.72 22.11 0.82
CA ALA A 36 13.38 20.95 1.64
C ALA A 36 14.30 19.75 1.41
N ALA A 37 14.71 19.49 0.15
CA ALA A 37 15.60 18.40 -0.18
C ALA A 37 17.00 18.60 0.43
N VAL A 38 17.55 19.82 0.34
CA VAL A 38 18.82 20.17 0.98
C VAL A 38 18.69 20.01 2.50
N ALA A 39 17.68 20.61 3.13
CA ALA A 39 17.47 20.52 4.57
C ALA A 39 17.34 19.05 5.05
N ALA A 40 16.66 18.19 4.29
CA ALA A 40 16.51 16.77 4.63
C ALA A 40 17.83 16.00 4.58
N LEU A 41 18.75 16.39 3.69
CA LEU A 41 20.10 15.79 3.62
C LEU A 41 21.01 16.27 4.75
N ASP A 42 20.78 17.46 5.29
CA ASP A 42 21.54 18.03 6.41
C ASP A 42 21.11 17.51 7.78
N LEU A 43 19.96 16.81 7.88
CA LEU A 43 19.51 16.20 9.13
C LEU A 43 20.54 15.17 9.63
N ASP A 44 20.86 15.21 10.91
CA ASP A 44 21.74 14.22 11.55
C ASP A 44 20.94 13.08 12.16
N ASN A 45 21.01 11.89 11.52
CA ASN A 45 20.38 10.65 11.97
C ASN A 45 18.90 10.81 12.42
N PRO A 46 18.04 11.40 11.56
CA PRO A 46 16.69 11.78 11.94
C PRO A 46 15.78 10.57 12.18
N THR A 47 14.73 10.79 12.93
CA THR A 47 13.55 9.93 12.94
C THR A 47 12.74 10.10 11.65
N LEU A 48 11.83 9.16 11.39
CA LEU A 48 10.92 9.27 10.24
C LEU A 48 10.08 10.55 10.30
N GLN A 49 9.59 10.90 11.49
CA GLN A 49 8.79 12.11 11.67
C GLN A 49 9.59 13.38 11.36
N GLU A 50 10.84 13.48 11.85
CA GLU A 50 11.70 14.63 11.55
C GLU A 50 12.00 14.75 10.06
N PHE A 51 12.20 13.63 9.37
CA PHE A 51 12.35 13.62 7.91
C PHE A 51 11.06 14.08 7.21
N ASP A 52 9.90 13.58 7.64
CA ASP A 52 8.62 13.93 7.03
C ASP A 52 8.22 15.38 7.31
N ASP A 53 8.57 15.91 8.49
CA ASP A 53 8.40 17.34 8.83
C ASP A 53 9.31 18.26 7.99
N THR A 54 10.43 17.72 7.53
CA THR A 54 11.39 18.52 6.73
C THR A 54 11.10 18.40 5.24
N PHE A 55 10.82 17.20 4.73
CA PHE A 55 10.76 16.93 3.30
C PHE A 55 9.36 16.49 2.84
N THR A 56 8.80 15.40 3.40
CA THR A 56 7.61 14.76 2.84
C THR A 56 6.39 15.68 2.86
N LYS A 57 6.21 16.44 3.94
CA LYS A 57 5.10 17.41 4.04
C LYS A 57 5.10 18.49 2.94
N ILE A 58 6.25 18.70 2.29
CA ILE A 58 6.42 19.69 1.22
C ILE A 58 6.42 19.01 -0.14
N ALA A 59 7.18 17.93 -0.29
CA ALA A 59 7.50 17.29 -1.56
C ALA A 59 6.79 15.96 -1.78
N GLY A 60 5.89 15.54 -0.88
CA GLY A 60 5.21 14.25 -0.96
C GLY A 60 4.14 14.15 -2.05
N GLY A 61 3.71 15.27 -2.64
CA GLY A 61 2.72 15.28 -3.70
C GLY A 61 2.45 16.69 -4.26
N PRO A 62 1.52 16.80 -5.23
CA PRO A 62 1.19 18.06 -5.88
C PRO A 62 0.23 18.93 -5.06
N ALA A 63 0.21 20.22 -5.39
CA ALA A 63 -0.88 21.12 -4.97
C ALA A 63 -2.24 20.59 -5.51
N PRO A 64 -3.36 20.88 -4.84
CA PRO A 64 -3.51 21.75 -3.68
C PRO A 64 -3.28 21.10 -2.32
N HIS A 65 -3.04 19.76 -2.26
CA HIS A 65 -2.90 19.04 -0.99
C HIS A 65 -1.58 19.37 -0.29
N PHE A 66 -0.51 19.48 -1.05
CA PHE A 66 0.80 19.84 -0.53
C PHE A 66 1.10 21.35 -0.74
N PRO A 67 1.84 21.98 0.18
CA PRO A 67 2.46 21.45 1.39
C PRO A 67 1.48 21.34 2.58
N PHE A 68 1.78 20.41 3.51
CA PHE A 68 1.13 20.33 4.82
C PHE A 68 1.86 21.21 5.86
N PRO A 69 1.15 21.65 6.93
CA PRO A 69 1.77 22.43 8.01
C PRO A 69 2.84 21.61 8.76
N ASP A 70 2.59 20.32 9.00
CA ASP A 70 3.48 19.40 9.68
C ASP A 70 3.26 17.95 9.22
N ALA A 71 4.14 17.02 9.64
CA ALA A 71 4.02 15.60 9.33
C ALA A 71 2.75 14.99 9.93
N THR A 72 2.26 15.46 11.06
CA THR A 72 1.05 14.94 11.69
C THR A 72 -0.18 15.20 10.83
N ALA A 73 -0.32 16.42 10.31
CA ALA A 73 -1.39 16.77 9.37
C ALA A 73 -1.32 15.90 8.10
N TYR A 74 -0.12 15.68 7.57
CA TYR A 74 0.09 14.76 6.45
C TYR A 74 -0.35 13.33 6.81
N TYR A 75 0.03 12.79 7.96
CA TYR A 75 -0.34 11.44 8.39
C TYR A 75 -1.86 11.29 8.58
N ILE A 76 -2.52 12.29 9.15
CA ILE A 76 -3.99 12.28 9.30
C ILE A 76 -4.65 12.24 7.91
N TRP A 77 -4.20 13.08 6.99
CA TRP A 77 -4.74 13.11 5.63
C TRP A 77 -4.46 11.82 4.86
N ALA A 78 -3.26 11.26 4.96
CA ALA A 78 -2.83 10.05 4.25
C ALA A 78 -3.35 8.75 4.89
N SER A 79 -4.04 8.84 6.04
CA SER A 79 -4.52 7.65 6.75
C SER A 79 -5.51 6.85 5.91
N SER A 80 -5.27 5.55 5.78
CA SER A 80 -6.19 4.61 5.14
C SER A 80 -7.55 4.52 5.84
N HIS A 81 -7.62 4.89 7.13
CA HIS A 81 -8.88 4.96 7.88
C HIS A 81 -9.90 5.88 7.21
N ASN A 82 -9.46 6.99 6.61
CA ASN A 82 -10.34 7.95 5.93
C ASN A 82 -11.09 7.33 4.74
N ILE A 83 -10.58 6.28 4.14
CA ILE A 83 -11.19 5.63 2.97
C ILE A 83 -11.85 4.29 3.30
N ALA A 84 -11.66 3.73 4.49
CA ALA A 84 -12.18 2.43 4.89
C ALA A 84 -13.71 2.36 4.74
N GLN A 85 -14.44 3.42 5.10
CA GLN A 85 -15.90 3.51 4.95
C GLN A 85 -16.38 3.46 3.49
N HIS A 86 -15.51 3.74 2.52
CA HIS A 86 -15.85 3.78 1.09
C HIS A 86 -15.48 2.49 0.35
N ILE A 87 -14.92 1.50 1.02
CA ILE A 87 -14.61 0.19 0.43
C ILE A 87 -15.93 -0.51 0.06
N ARG A 88 -16.03 -0.97 -1.19
CA ARG A 88 -17.27 -1.54 -1.76
C ARG A 88 -17.17 -3.02 -2.07
N VAL A 89 -16.07 -3.65 -1.71
CA VAL A 89 -15.82 -5.07 -1.90
C VAL A 89 -15.44 -5.70 -0.55
N PRO A 90 -15.69 -7.00 -0.34
CA PRO A 90 -15.18 -7.68 0.85
C PRO A 90 -13.66 -7.48 0.98
N PHE A 91 -13.24 -6.94 2.10
CA PHE A 91 -11.86 -6.53 2.32
C PHE A 91 -11.35 -7.08 3.66
N LEU A 92 -10.28 -7.86 3.61
CA LEU A 92 -9.57 -8.36 4.79
C LEU A 92 -8.31 -7.57 5.00
N THR A 93 -8.13 -7.03 6.21
CA THR A 93 -6.85 -6.47 6.65
C THR A 93 -6.24 -7.35 7.73
N ILE A 94 -4.95 -7.57 7.68
CA ILE A 94 -4.21 -8.29 8.72
C ILE A 94 -3.17 -7.34 9.29
N ASN A 95 -3.31 -7.02 10.57
CA ASN A 95 -2.46 -6.09 11.30
C ASN A 95 -1.76 -6.82 12.45
N SER A 96 -0.65 -6.28 12.92
CA SER A 96 0.09 -6.84 14.05
C SER A 96 0.14 -5.87 15.22
N GLY A 97 -0.15 -6.37 16.43
CA GLY A 97 -0.12 -5.58 17.65
C GLY A 97 1.28 -5.19 18.10
N ASP A 98 2.31 -5.86 17.59
CA ASP A 98 3.72 -5.56 17.85
C ASP A 98 4.41 -4.80 16.70
N ASP A 99 3.63 -4.27 15.72
CA ASP A 99 4.18 -3.49 14.62
C ASP A 99 4.92 -2.24 15.13
N PRO A 100 6.22 -2.09 14.82
CA PRO A 100 6.99 -0.93 15.27
C PRO A 100 6.67 0.36 14.51
N VAL A 101 5.95 0.28 13.39
CA VAL A 101 5.59 1.42 12.52
C VAL A 101 4.16 1.86 12.79
N VAL A 102 3.22 0.93 12.71
CA VAL A 102 1.80 1.21 12.91
C VAL A 102 1.49 1.17 14.40
N SER A 103 1.28 2.33 15.00
CA SER A 103 1.03 2.45 16.44
C SER A 103 -0.44 2.32 16.83
N SER A 104 -1.36 2.50 15.89
CA SER A 104 -2.80 2.41 16.11
C SER A 104 -3.48 1.79 14.90
N VAL A 105 -4.33 0.80 15.14
CA VAL A 105 -5.12 0.12 14.11
C VAL A 105 -6.59 0.46 14.35
N PRO A 106 -7.30 1.04 13.36
CA PRO A 106 -8.71 1.39 13.48
C PRO A 106 -9.59 0.14 13.36
N MET A 107 -9.74 -0.60 14.48
CA MET A 107 -10.44 -1.89 14.52
C MET A 107 -11.93 -1.82 14.21
N ASP A 108 -12.51 -0.63 14.15
CA ASP A 108 -13.90 -0.40 13.73
C ASP A 108 -14.11 -0.50 12.21
N GLY A 109 -13.01 -0.59 11.43
CA GLY A 109 -13.08 -0.67 9.97
C GLY A 109 -13.81 0.50 9.31
N GLY A 110 -13.92 1.66 9.99
CA GLY A 110 -14.70 2.82 9.55
C GLY A 110 -16.22 2.57 9.58
N GLY A 111 -16.69 1.61 10.39
CA GLY A 111 -18.10 1.20 10.44
C GLY A 111 -18.59 0.47 9.18
N ASN A 112 -17.70 0.03 8.30
CA ASN A 112 -18.04 -0.61 7.04
C ASN A 112 -18.13 -2.13 7.21
N GLY A 113 -19.34 -2.70 7.07
CA GLY A 113 -19.57 -4.14 7.18
C GLY A 113 -18.88 -5.03 6.14
N LEU A 114 -18.26 -4.45 5.11
CA LEU A 114 -17.44 -5.17 4.14
C LEU A 114 -15.97 -5.29 4.56
N VAL A 115 -15.55 -4.57 5.61
CA VAL A 115 -14.18 -4.56 6.09
C VAL A 115 -14.04 -5.47 7.30
N VAL A 116 -13.20 -6.49 7.18
CA VAL A 116 -12.81 -7.37 8.29
C VAL A 116 -11.40 -6.99 8.75
N MET A 117 -11.30 -6.63 10.03
CA MET A 117 -10.06 -6.23 10.68
C MET A 117 -9.51 -7.37 11.52
N GLU A 118 -8.36 -7.92 11.16
CA GLU A 118 -7.65 -8.93 11.94
C GLU A 118 -6.46 -8.29 12.65
N LEU A 119 -6.34 -8.55 13.94
CA LEU A 119 -5.20 -8.09 14.75
C LEU A 119 -4.51 -9.30 15.39
N THR A 120 -3.34 -9.63 14.90
CA THR A 120 -2.49 -10.68 15.47
C THR A 120 -1.65 -10.13 16.63
N LYS A 121 -1.30 -11.00 17.59
CA LYS A 121 -0.43 -10.61 18.72
C LYS A 121 1.00 -10.27 18.28
N GLY A 122 1.48 -10.96 17.24
CA GLY A 122 2.82 -10.82 16.70
C GLY A 122 2.80 -10.90 15.18
N GLY A 123 3.84 -10.40 14.54
CA GLY A 123 4.00 -10.34 13.10
C GLY A 123 4.92 -9.20 12.67
N GLY A 124 5.17 -8.25 13.55
CA GLY A 124 5.96 -7.07 13.26
C GLY A 124 5.40 -6.27 12.09
N HIS A 125 6.26 -5.54 11.39
CA HIS A 125 5.86 -4.81 10.19
C HIS A 125 5.91 -5.71 8.96
N ILE A 126 4.72 -6.22 8.53
CA ILE A 126 4.52 -7.05 7.33
C ILE A 126 5.34 -8.38 7.31
N GLY A 127 5.74 -8.89 8.47
CA GLY A 127 6.54 -10.11 8.57
C GLY A 127 5.70 -11.39 8.58
N TRP A 128 5.04 -11.63 9.69
CA TRP A 128 4.25 -12.83 9.96
C TRP A 128 4.95 -14.14 9.56
N PHE A 129 6.23 -14.27 9.93
CA PHE A 129 6.99 -15.49 9.66
C PHE A 129 6.68 -16.56 10.70
N GLN A 130 6.50 -17.78 10.24
CA GLN A 130 6.30 -18.95 11.07
C GLN A 130 7.41 -19.97 10.79
N ALA A 131 8.06 -20.42 11.86
CA ALA A 131 9.02 -21.50 11.76
C ALA A 131 8.31 -22.83 11.46
N SER A 132 8.84 -23.58 10.51
CA SER A 132 8.46 -24.95 10.18
C SER A 132 9.72 -25.81 10.09
N PRO A 133 9.64 -27.13 10.28
CA PRO A 133 10.82 -28.00 10.15
C PRO A 133 11.54 -27.77 8.81
N GLY A 134 12.77 -27.28 8.86
CA GLY A 134 13.63 -27.08 7.69
C GLY A 134 13.36 -25.80 6.87
N HIS A 135 12.34 -24.98 7.17
CA HIS A 135 12.06 -23.76 6.42
C HIS A 135 11.25 -22.73 7.21
N VAL A 136 11.19 -21.51 6.68
CA VAL A 136 10.39 -20.41 7.22
C VAL A 136 9.25 -20.12 6.25
N ASN A 137 8.02 -20.13 6.74
CA ASN A 137 6.82 -19.84 5.98
C ASN A 137 6.21 -18.49 6.37
N ARG A 138 5.44 -17.90 5.47
CA ARG A 138 4.55 -16.80 5.81
C ARG A 138 3.24 -17.36 6.36
N TRP A 139 2.93 -17.04 7.61
CA TRP A 139 1.67 -17.42 8.24
C TRP A 139 0.46 -16.87 7.49
N THR A 140 0.55 -15.63 6.98
CA THR A 140 -0.56 -14.94 6.29
C THR A 140 -1.03 -15.63 5.02
N THR A 141 -0.21 -16.48 4.40
CA THR A 141 -0.59 -17.20 3.17
C THR A 141 -1.88 -18.02 3.35
N LYS A 142 -1.99 -18.73 4.47
CA LYS A 142 -3.17 -19.57 4.72
C LYS A 142 -4.44 -18.75 4.93
N PRO A 143 -4.55 -17.79 5.88
CA PRO A 143 -5.76 -17.01 6.08
C PRO A 143 -6.14 -16.19 4.85
N VAL A 144 -5.19 -15.68 4.07
CA VAL A 144 -5.49 -14.95 2.83
C VAL A 144 -6.13 -15.89 1.79
N LEU A 145 -5.59 -17.09 1.57
CA LEU A 145 -6.18 -18.05 0.65
C LEU A 145 -7.56 -18.55 1.11
N GLU A 146 -7.74 -18.75 2.40
CA GLU A 146 -9.05 -19.13 2.98
C GLU A 146 -10.08 -18.01 2.77
N TRP A 147 -9.70 -16.76 3.01
CA TRP A 147 -10.54 -15.60 2.73
C TRP A 147 -10.94 -15.50 1.26
N LEU A 148 -9.99 -15.62 0.35
CA LEU A 148 -10.27 -15.56 -1.09
C LEU A 148 -11.19 -16.69 -1.56
N ARG A 149 -11.02 -17.89 -1.01
CA ARG A 149 -11.92 -19.02 -1.30
C ARG A 149 -13.33 -18.77 -0.76
N LEU A 150 -13.43 -18.33 0.48
CA LEU A 150 -14.71 -18.01 1.11
C LEU A 150 -15.46 -16.94 0.30
N MET A 151 -14.82 -15.83 -0.01
CA MET A 151 -15.43 -14.72 -0.74
C MET A 151 -15.73 -15.04 -2.20
N GLY A 152 -14.90 -15.84 -2.85
CA GLY A 152 -15.05 -16.16 -4.27
C GLY A 152 -15.93 -17.38 -4.57
N ARG A 153 -16.25 -18.22 -3.56
CA ARG A 153 -16.99 -19.47 -3.79
C ARG A 153 -18.21 -19.63 -2.91
N ASP A 154 -18.08 -19.29 -1.62
CA ASP A 154 -19.06 -19.73 -0.62
C ASP A 154 -19.97 -18.57 -0.20
N VAL A 155 -19.52 -17.31 -0.33
CA VAL A 155 -20.35 -16.15 -0.06
C VAL A 155 -21.17 -15.79 -1.30
N VAL A 156 -22.48 -15.83 -1.15
CA VAL A 156 -23.40 -15.35 -2.18
C VAL A 156 -23.41 -13.82 -2.14
N HIS A 157 -22.86 -13.22 -3.17
CA HIS A 157 -22.91 -11.76 -3.33
C HIS A 157 -24.29 -11.34 -3.84
N ASP A 158 -24.85 -10.27 -3.28
CA ASP A 158 -26.05 -9.64 -3.84
C ASP A 158 -25.77 -9.24 -5.31
N PRO A 159 -26.52 -9.78 -6.27
CA PRO A 159 -26.32 -9.47 -7.68
C PRO A 159 -26.62 -8.01 -8.05
N LYS A 160 -27.18 -7.23 -7.13
CA LYS A 160 -27.43 -5.80 -7.40
C LYS A 160 -26.11 -5.05 -7.51
N PRO A 161 -25.84 -4.39 -8.65
CA PRO A 161 -24.64 -3.60 -8.81
C PRO A 161 -24.62 -2.48 -7.76
N ARG A 162 -23.63 -2.53 -6.86
CA ARG A 162 -23.43 -1.50 -5.83
C ARG A 162 -22.55 -0.34 -6.32
N GLY A 163 -22.20 -0.35 -7.59
CA GLY A 163 -21.32 0.61 -8.22
C GLY A 163 -21.93 1.23 -9.46
N ARG A 164 -21.23 2.20 -10.02
CA ARG A 164 -21.54 2.72 -11.35
C ARG A 164 -21.15 1.68 -12.40
N PRO A 165 -21.75 1.72 -13.60
CA PRO A 165 -21.35 0.83 -14.70
C PRO A 165 -19.86 0.93 -14.99
N LEU A 166 -19.26 -0.21 -15.34
CA LEU A 166 -17.89 -0.28 -15.82
C LEU A 166 -17.89 -0.33 -17.34
N PHE A 167 -16.96 0.36 -17.96
CA PHE A 167 -16.76 0.33 -19.40
C PHE A 167 -15.27 0.27 -19.75
N VAL A 168 -14.95 -0.25 -20.92
CA VAL A 168 -13.61 -0.21 -21.49
C VAL A 168 -13.54 0.95 -22.46
N GLY A 169 -12.68 1.92 -22.21
CA GLY A 169 -12.45 3.05 -23.10
C GLY A 169 -11.73 2.65 -24.40
N GLU A 170 -11.70 3.53 -25.37
CA GLU A 170 -11.00 3.31 -26.66
C GLU A 170 -9.49 3.07 -26.45
N ASP A 171 -8.92 3.59 -25.39
CA ASP A 171 -7.51 3.37 -24.97
C ASP A 171 -7.28 2.01 -24.29
N GLY A 172 -8.33 1.20 -24.14
CA GLY A 172 -8.30 -0.13 -23.52
C GLY A 172 -8.27 -0.13 -21.99
N PHE A 173 -8.50 1.02 -21.33
CA PHE A 173 -8.61 1.07 -19.89
C PHE A 173 -10.03 0.75 -19.43
N LEU A 174 -10.15 -0.12 -18.41
CA LEU A 174 -11.38 -0.35 -17.67
C LEU A 174 -11.60 0.81 -16.70
N ARG A 175 -12.75 1.46 -16.79
CA ARG A 175 -13.13 2.62 -15.97
C ARG A 175 -14.52 2.47 -15.38
N GLU A 176 -14.78 3.19 -14.30
CA GLU A 176 -16.11 3.40 -13.76
C GLU A 176 -16.74 4.64 -14.40
N GLU A 177 -18.00 4.57 -14.81
CA GLU A 177 -18.72 5.68 -15.42
C GLU A 177 -18.68 6.94 -14.54
N GLY A 178 -18.29 8.08 -15.11
CA GLY A 178 -18.10 9.34 -14.39
C GLY A 178 -16.80 9.44 -13.60
N LYS A 179 -15.81 8.54 -13.85
CA LYS A 179 -14.45 8.60 -13.32
C LYS A 179 -13.42 8.40 -14.43
N ASP A 180 -13.46 9.26 -15.43
CA ASP A 180 -12.68 9.11 -16.66
C ASP A 180 -11.16 9.20 -16.44
N ASN A 181 -10.73 9.82 -15.35
CA ASN A 181 -9.32 9.97 -14.97
C ASN A 181 -8.76 8.77 -14.17
N LEU A 182 -9.59 7.80 -13.79
CA LEU A 182 -9.19 6.60 -13.05
C LEU A 182 -9.52 5.36 -13.86
N GLY A 183 -8.54 4.52 -14.08
CA GLY A 183 -8.75 3.26 -14.78
C GLY A 183 -7.61 2.29 -14.58
N CYS A 184 -7.85 1.02 -14.94
CA CYS A 184 -6.84 -0.02 -14.96
C CYS A 184 -6.81 -0.70 -16.33
N LYS A 185 -5.64 -1.18 -16.72
CA LYS A 185 -5.42 -1.93 -17.94
C LYS A 185 -4.49 -3.08 -17.65
N GLU A 186 -4.80 -4.24 -18.17
CA GLU A 186 -3.89 -5.37 -18.13
C GLU A 186 -2.63 -5.07 -18.96
N THR A 187 -1.46 -5.36 -18.42
CA THR A 187 -0.18 -5.22 -19.11
C THR A 187 0.36 -6.60 -19.45
N GLU A 188 0.93 -6.77 -20.65
CA GLU A 188 1.52 -8.04 -21.08
C GLU A 188 2.71 -8.50 -20.22
N CYS A 189 3.39 -7.56 -19.60
CA CYS A 189 4.46 -7.82 -18.64
C CYS A 189 3.94 -7.51 -17.25
N GLY A 190 3.66 -8.50 -16.44
CA GLY A 190 3.44 -8.30 -15.01
C GLY A 190 4.63 -7.55 -14.45
N GLY A 191 4.45 -6.25 -14.10
CA GLY A 191 5.50 -5.29 -13.78
C GLY A 191 6.65 -5.89 -12.98
N LEU A 192 7.65 -6.39 -13.66
CA LEU A 192 8.93 -6.73 -13.07
C LEU A 192 9.58 -5.42 -12.68
N VAL A 193 9.44 -5.07 -11.41
CA VAL A 193 10.30 -4.06 -10.81
C VAL A 193 11.72 -4.61 -10.94
N GLU A 194 12.56 -3.99 -11.77
CA GLU A 194 13.99 -4.26 -11.79
C GLU A 194 14.59 -3.97 -10.41
N GLY A 195 14.59 -4.94 -9.56
CA GLY A 195 15.26 -5.00 -8.28
C GLY A 195 15.74 -6.43 -8.13
N ASN A 196 16.94 -6.64 -7.62
CA ASN A 196 17.51 -7.94 -7.32
C ASN A 196 16.47 -8.85 -6.62
N VAL A 197 15.63 -9.48 -7.42
CA VAL A 197 14.87 -10.65 -6.97
C VAL A 197 15.91 -11.73 -6.83
N GLY A 198 16.36 -11.93 -5.59
CA GLY A 198 17.17 -13.08 -5.28
C GLY A 198 16.53 -14.30 -5.92
N LYS A 199 17.32 -15.16 -6.54
CA LYS A 199 16.90 -16.40 -7.18
C LYS A 199 16.16 -17.28 -6.16
N GLY A 200 14.92 -16.95 -5.87
CA GLY A 200 13.98 -17.68 -5.02
C GLY A 200 12.85 -18.19 -5.89
N ASN A 201 12.95 -19.45 -6.25
CA ASN A 201 11.97 -20.16 -7.06
C ASN A 201 10.53 -20.05 -6.51
N ALA A 202 9.56 -19.87 -7.44
CA ALA A 202 8.25 -20.49 -7.39
C ALA A 202 7.14 -19.80 -6.54
N LEU A 203 6.92 -18.50 -6.71
CA LEU A 203 5.59 -17.94 -6.41
C LEU A 203 4.81 -17.54 -7.69
N GLN A 204 5.47 -17.48 -8.85
CA GLN A 204 4.88 -17.16 -10.14
C GLN A 204 3.68 -18.07 -10.49
N PRO A 205 3.74 -19.42 -10.35
CA PRO A 205 2.63 -20.28 -10.74
C PRO A 205 1.36 -20.13 -9.91
N VAL A 206 1.47 -19.65 -8.67
CA VAL A 206 0.30 -19.55 -7.76
C VAL A 206 -0.52 -18.30 -8.04
N ILE A 207 0.14 -17.20 -8.40
CA ILE A 207 -0.55 -15.96 -8.79
C ILE A 207 -1.23 -16.16 -10.14
N ASP A 208 -0.53 -16.74 -11.11
CA ASP A 208 -1.09 -17.04 -12.43
C ASP A 208 -2.26 -18.04 -12.35
N LEU A 209 -2.21 -19.01 -11.44
CA LEU A 209 -3.29 -19.99 -11.26
C LEU A 209 -4.55 -19.37 -10.65
N VAL A 210 -4.43 -18.46 -9.72
CA VAL A 210 -5.57 -17.75 -9.11
C VAL A 210 -6.20 -16.78 -10.11
N TYR A 211 -5.41 -16.04 -10.88
CA TYR A 211 -5.91 -15.17 -11.93
C TYR A 211 -6.56 -15.98 -13.09
N LEU A 212 -5.93 -17.04 -13.58
CA LEU A 212 -6.51 -17.88 -14.63
C LEU A 212 -7.79 -18.60 -14.20
N GLN A 213 -7.88 -19.07 -12.96
CA GLN A 213 -9.11 -19.74 -12.48
C GLN A 213 -10.28 -18.77 -12.27
N LEU A 214 -10.02 -17.52 -11.90
CA LEU A 214 -11.05 -16.49 -11.81
C LEU A 214 -11.56 -16.07 -13.21
N PHE A 215 -10.67 -15.97 -14.19
CA PHE A 215 -11.03 -15.64 -15.58
C PHE A 215 -11.66 -16.81 -16.35
N GLN A 216 -11.19 -18.04 -16.18
CA GLN A 216 -11.72 -19.21 -16.90
C GLN A 216 -13.12 -19.64 -16.42
N LYS A 217 -13.59 -19.26 -15.25
CA LYS A 217 -14.94 -19.56 -14.73
C LYS A 217 -15.98 -18.51 -15.08
N GLY A 218 -15.72 -17.61 -16.01
CA GLY A 218 -16.76 -16.76 -16.61
C GLY A 218 -17.43 -15.81 -15.62
N MET A 219 -16.69 -15.30 -14.62
CA MET A 219 -17.15 -14.13 -13.90
C MET A 219 -17.11 -12.94 -14.87
N ARG A 220 -18.18 -12.80 -15.65
CA ARG A 220 -18.50 -11.50 -16.25
C ARG A 220 -18.80 -10.59 -15.08
N LEU A 221 -17.97 -9.60 -14.89
CA LEU A 221 -18.31 -8.43 -14.10
C LEU A 221 -19.50 -7.79 -14.82
N GLN A 222 -20.71 -8.11 -14.34
CA GLN A 222 -21.91 -7.40 -14.72
C GLN A 222 -22.03 -6.13 -13.91
#